data_35d3f01c1c145e4cd3e243014a6dd070
#
_entry.id   35d3f01c1c145e4cd3e243014a6dd070
#
_cell.length_a   1.000
_cell.length_b   1.000
_cell.length_c   1.000
_cell.angle_alpha   90.00
_cell.angle_beta   90.00
_cell.angle_gamma   90.00
#
_symmetry.space_group_name_H-M   'P 1'
#
loop_
_entity.id
_entity.type
_entity.pdbx_description
1 polymer ?
#
loop_
_entity_poly.entity_id
_entity_poly.type
_entity_poly.pdbx_seq_one_letter_code
_entity_poly.pdbx_strand_id
1 'polypeptide(L)'
;MYPFSIGVILDSFRTDLTTALDKAVAVGASGLQVYATSGAFSPESLSPQKRREFLDMCKSRGLTISALCGDLGQGFANPEKNPELIERSKRILDLAKDLETDVVTTHIGVVPADTDCDTFRIMQEACAELARYADSVDAHFAIETGPELSAVLKTFLDTLHSTGVAVNLDPANLVMVAGDDPVKAVHNLKEYIVHTHAKDGRMLRRVNPETIYNGTLDFAEAPFIELPLGQGDVDFPAYLSALNDIGYTGYLTIEREVGDDPEGDIRLAVNFLQSLIR
;
A
#
# COMPACT_ATOMS: atom_id res chain seq x y z
N MET A 1 -8.98 -18.39 -14.69
CA MET A 1 -8.45 -18.48 -13.30
C MET A 1 -7.21 -17.62 -13.25
N TYR A 2 -7.19 -16.60 -12.42
CA TYR A 2 -6.05 -15.71 -12.23
C TYR A 2 -5.10 -16.25 -11.18
N PRO A 3 -3.79 -15.91 -11.22
CA PRO A 3 -2.77 -16.44 -10.30
C PRO A 3 -2.68 -15.65 -8.97
N PHE A 4 -3.67 -14.83 -8.66
CA PHE A 4 -3.63 -13.93 -7.51
C PHE A 4 -3.98 -14.64 -6.20
N SER A 5 -3.32 -14.24 -5.11
CA SER A 5 -3.67 -14.60 -3.74
C SER A 5 -4.44 -13.45 -3.08
N ILE A 6 -5.26 -13.76 -2.07
CA ILE A 6 -5.99 -12.75 -1.31
C ILE A 6 -5.26 -12.46 -0.01
N GLY A 7 -4.92 -11.18 0.18
CA GLY A 7 -4.38 -10.62 1.41
C GLY A 7 -5.39 -9.73 2.12
N VAL A 8 -5.06 -9.32 3.33
CA VAL A 8 -5.82 -8.34 4.12
C VAL A 8 -4.88 -7.49 4.96
N ILE A 9 -5.20 -6.22 5.15
CA ILE A 9 -4.55 -5.40 6.18
C ILE A 9 -5.04 -5.88 7.53
N LEU A 10 -4.12 -6.33 8.38
CA LEU A 10 -4.44 -6.95 9.67
C LEU A 10 -5.19 -5.98 10.60
N ASP A 11 -4.77 -4.73 10.58
CA ASP A 11 -5.34 -3.65 11.40
C ASP A 11 -6.79 -3.30 10.98
N SER A 12 -7.20 -3.64 9.76
CA SER A 12 -8.58 -3.43 9.29
C SER A 12 -9.63 -4.21 10.11
N PHE A 13 -9.23 -5.28 10.80
CA PHE A 13 -10.14 -6.01 11.70
C PHE A 13 -10.45 -5.29 13.01
N ARG A 14 -9.70 -4.25 13.39
CA ARG A 14 -9.90 -3.40 14.58
C ARG A 14 -10.09 -4.20 15.88
N THR A 15 -9.27 -5.23 16.08
CA THR A 15 -9.31 -6.13 17.24
C THR A 15 -7.90 -6.51 17.70
N ASP A 16 -7.77 -7.33 18.74
CA ASP A 16 -6.47 -7.84 19.19
C ASP A 16 -5.83 -8.77 18.14
N LEU A 17 -4.51 -8.91 18.23
CA LEU A 17 -3.69 -9.65 17.27
C LEU A 17 -4.19 -11.08 17.01
N THR A 18 -4.41 -11.85 18.08
CA THR A 18 -4.80 -13.26 17.94
C THR A 18 -6.15 -13.39 17.23
N THR A 19 -7.12 -12.59 17.65
CA THR A 19 -8.44 -12.53 17.03
C THR A 19 -8.36 -12.07 15.58
N ALA A 20 -7.53 -11.08 15.25
CA ALA A 20 -7.35 -10.60 13.88
C ALA A 20 -6.76 -11.70 12.97
N LEU A 21 -5.75 -12.44 13.43
CA LEU A 21 -5.17 -13.56 12.70
C LEU A 21 -6.21 -14.68 12.45
N ASP A 22 -6.99 -15.03 13.47
CA ASP A 22 -8.04 -16.05 13.34
C ASP A 22 -9.15 -15.61 12.38
N LYS A 23 -9.52 -14.33 12.41
CA LYS A 23 -10.46 -13.74 11.45
C LYS A 23 -9.92 -13.75 10.02
N ALA A 24 -8.64 -13.42 9.81
CA ALA A 24 -8.01 -13.47 8.49
C ALA A 24 -8.12 -14.88 7.87
N VAL A 25 -7.85 -15.91 8.66
CA VAL A 25 -8.07 -17.32 8.23
C VAL A 25 -9.53 -17.60 7.94
N ALA A 26 -10.42 -17.19 8.84
CA ALA A 26 -11.87 -17.47 8.73
C ALA A 26 -12.53 -16.81 7.53
N VAL A 27 -12.02 -15.67 7.05
CA VAL A 27 -12.50 -15.03 5.82
C VAL A 27 -11.86 -15.64 4.56
N GLY A 28 -10.79 -16.42 4.68
CA GLY A 28 -10.10 -17.09 3.56
C GLY A 28 -8.95 -16.28 2.97
N ALA A 29 -8.38 -15.34 3.71
CA ALA A 29 -7.15 -14.66 3.35
C ALA A 29 -5.93 -15.58 3.59
N SER A 30 -4.88 -15.42 2.78
CA SER A 30 -3.61 -16.14 2.92
C SER A 30 -2.41 -15.20 3.12
N GLY A 31 -2.58 -13.90 2.84
CA GLY A 31 -1.58 -12.86 3.02
C GLY A 31 -2.00 -11.81 4.04
N LEU A 32 -1.03 -11.21 4.69
CA LEU A 32 -1.21 -10.13 5.65
C LEU A 32 -0.34 -8.93 5.28
N GLN A 33 -0.91 -7.74 5.30
CA GLN A 33 -0.15 -6.50 5.42
C GLN A 33 -0.29 -5.97 6.84
N VAL A 34 0.82 -5.54 7.45
CA VAL A 34 0.88 -5.17 8.86
C VAL A 34 1.48 -3.78 9.01
N TYR A 35 0.85 -2.92 9.80
CA TYR A 35 1.39 -1.59 10.13
C TYR A 35 2.62 -1.71 11.02
N ALA A 36 3.76 -1.16 10.55
CA ALA A 36 5.05 -1.20 11.24
C ALA A 36 5.55 0.17 11.72
N THR A 37 4.71 1.19 11.67
CA THR A 37 5.10 2.59 11.92
C THR A 37 5.09 2.98 13.39
N SER A 38 4.32 2.27 14.22
CA SER A 38 4.14 2.57 15.64
C SER A 38 3.64 1.36 16.43
N GLY A 39 3.53 1.52 17.76
CA GLY A 39 2.95 0.50 18.62
C GLY A 39 3.79 -0.78 18.73
N ALA A 40 3.12 -1.92 18.85
CA ALA A 40 3.76 -3.21 19.13
C ALA A 40 4.60 -3.75 17.96
N PHE A 41 4.30 -3.33 16.73
CA PHE A 41 4.94 -3.79 15.50
C PHE A 41 6.00 -2.83 14.97
N SER A 42 6.28 -1.70 15.66
CA SER A 42 7.39 -0.86 15.26
C SER A 42 8.74 -1.58 15.41
N PRO A 43 9.76 -1.25 14.60
CA PRO A 43 11.10 -1.85 14.70
C PRO A 43 11.70 -1.75 16.10
N GLU A 44 11.40 -0.67 16.82
CA GLU A 44 11.89 -0.39 18.18
C GLU A 44 11.20 -1.28 19.25
N SER A 45 9.93 -1.60 19.04
CA SER A 45 9.11 -2.36 20.01
C SER A 45 9.19 -3.86 19.80
N LEU A 46 9.43 -4.29 18.57
CA LEU A 46 9.40 -5.70 18.17
C LEU A 46 10.81 -6.31 18.29
N SER A 47 11.16 -6.81 19.48
CA SER A 47 12.44 -7.48 19.71
C SER A 47 12.62 -8.70 18.76
N PRO A 48 13.87 -9.16 18.51
CA PRO A 48 14.11 -10.33 17.66
C PRO A 48 13.37 -11.60 18.07
N GLN A 49 13.12 -11.78 19.38
CA GLN A 49 12.30 -12.88 19.89
C GLN A 49 10.84 -12.71 19.47
N LYS A 50 10.26 -11.51 19.67
CA LYS A 50 8.87 -11.21 19.28
C LYS A 50 8.65 -11.29 17.79
N ARG A 51 9.65 -10.96 16.94
CA ARG A 51 9.60 -11.14 15.47
C ARG A 51 9.39 -12.61 15.12
N ARG A 52 10.15 -13.51 15.74
CA ARG A 52 10.00 -14.97 15.54
C ARG A 52 8.64 -15.46 16.04
N GLU A 53 8.23 -15.06 17.25
CA GLU A 53 6.93 -15.44 17.82
C GLU A 53 5.77 -15.01 16.91
N PHE A 54 5.82 -13.80 16.35
CA PHE A 54 4.81 -13.32 15.41
C PHE A 54 4.81 -14.11 14.09
N LEU A 55 5.99 -14.37 13.52
CA LEU A 55 6.11 -15.24 12.34
C LEU A 55 5.54 -16.63 12.58
N ASP A 56 5.84 -17.25 13.73
CA ASP A 56 5.33 -18.57 14.10
C ASP A 56 3.79 -18.53 14.27
N MET A 57 3.24 -17.47 14.83
CA MET A 57 1.78 -17.27 14.92
C MET A 57 1.13 -17.20 13.53
N CYS A 58 1.74 -16.50 12.58
CA CYS A 58 1.24 -16.41 11.20
C CYS A 58 1.38 -17.77 10.50
N LYS A 59 2.57 -18.38 10.50
CA LYS A 59 2.87 -19.65 9.82
C LYS A 59 2.03 -20.80 10.34
N SER A 60 1.80 -20.87 11.65
CA SER A 60 0.95 -21.93 12.24
C SER A 60 -0.51 -21.86 11.78
N ARG A 61 -0.93 -20.74 11.23
CA ARG A 61 -2.25 -20.49 10.64
C ARG A 61 -2.28 -20.56 9.10
N GLY A 62 -1.14 -20.84 8.47
CA GLY A 62 -0.99 -20.83 7.02
C GLY A 62 -1.02 -19.42 6.41
N LEU A 63 -0.71 -18.39 7.21
CA LEU A 63 -0.66 -17.00 6.78
C LEU A 63 0.78 -16.58 6.45
N THR A 64 0.94 -15.77 5.40
CA THR A 64 2.20 -15.15 4.99
C THR A 64 2.12 -13.64 5.22
N ILE A 65 3.18 -13.02 5.70
CA ILE A 65 3.28 -11.56 5.73
C ILE A 65 3.66 -11.11 4.31
N SER A 66 2.71 -10.52 3.58
CA SER A 66 2.90 -10.11 2.18
C SER A 66 3.54 -8.73 2.04
N ALA A 67 3.35 -7.86 3.03
CA ALA A 67 3.95 -6.53 3.09
C ALA A 67 3.91 -5.96 4.51
N LEU A 68 4.78 -4.98 4.78
CA LEU A 68 4.63 -4.06 5.91
C LEU A 68 4.13 -2.70 5.41
N CYS A 69 3.27 -2.04 6.18
CA CYS A 69 2.98 -0.62 5.98
C CYS A 69 3.99 0.21 6.75
N GLY A 70 4.79 0.98 6.02
CA GLY A 70 5.82 1.87 6.52
C GLY A 70 5.48 3.35 6.41
N ASP A 71 4.21 3.69 6.16
CA ASP A 71 3.78 5.08 6.02
C ASP A 71 3.87 5.85 7.34
N LEU A 72 4.82 6.77 7.41
CA LEU A 72 5.06 7.63 8.57
C LEU A 72 4.13 8.86 8.62
N GLY A 73 3.22 9.00 7.64
CA GLY A 73 2.18 10.03 7.62
C GLY A 73 2.68 11.45 7.33
N GLN A 74 3.90 11.63 6.80
CA GLN A 74 4.49 12.96 6.58
C GLN A 74 5.02 13.19 5.15
N GLY A 75 5.17 12.12 4.35
CA GLY A 75 5.80 12.19 3.04
C GLY A 75 7.27 12.65 3.11
N PHE A 76 7.88 12.93 1.95
CA PHE A 76 9.31 13.26 1.82
C PHE A 76 9.56 14.62 1.16
N ALA A 77 8.60 15.55 1.23
CA ALA A 77 8.73 16.89 0.67
C ALA A 77 9.45 17.90 1.60
N ASN A 78 9.77 17.52 2.84
CA ASN A 78 10.39 18.41 3.82
C ASN A 78 11.86 17.99 4.10
N PRO A 79 12.86 18.78 3.62
CA PRO A 79 14.27 18.41 3.76
C PRO A 79 14.75 18.39 5.22
N GLU A 80 14.11 19.13 6.13
CA GLU A 80 14.47 19.14 7.55
C GLU A 80 14.02 17.85 8.26
N LYS A 81 12.91 17.23 7.81
CA LYS A 81 12.36 16.01 8.39
C LYS A 81 12.92 14.74 7.72
N ASN A 82 13.30 14.82 6.46
CA ASN A 82 13.73 13.68 5.66
C ASN A 82 14.82 12.83 6.33
N PRO A 83 15.87 13.37 6.98
CA PRO A 83 16.89 12.54 7.62
C PRO A 83 16.33 11.57 8.66
N GLU A 84 15.40 12.01 9.51
CA GLU A 84 14.75 11.16 10.50
C GLU A 84 13.81 10.13 9.83
N LEU A 85 13.01 10.58 8.87
CA LEU A 85 12.05 9.73 8.16
C LEU A 85 12.76 8.62 7.38
N ILE A 86 13.87 8.94 6.72
CA ILE A 86 14.70 7.97 5.97
C ILE A 86 15.24 6.91 6.92
N GLU A 87 15.83 7.29 8.06
CA GLU A 87 16.35 6.33 9.03
C GLU A 87 15.26 5.44 9.66
N ARG A 88 14.07 5.97 9.87
CA ARG A 88 12.93 5.18 10.33
C ARG A 88 12.47 4.19 9.25
N SER A 89 12.37 4.64 8.00
CA SER A 89 11.99 3.78 6.87
C SER A 89 13.00 2.66 6.62
N LYS A 90 14.32 2.92 6.75
CA LYS A 90 15.35 1.88 6.68
C LYS A 90 15.16 0.80 7.74
N ARG A 91 14.84 1.18 9.00
CA ARG A 91 14.56 0.20 10.05
C ARG A 91 13.31 -0.64 9.78
N ILE A 92 12.31 -0.08 9.08
CA ILE A 92 11.14 -0.85 8.67
C ILE A 92 11.49 -1.81 7.53
N LEU A 93 12.35 -1.41 6.58
CA LEU A 93 12.89 -2.31 5.55
C LEU A 93 13.67 -3.49 6.17
N ASP A 94 14.49 -3.24 7.20
CA ASP A 94 15.17 -4.31 7.94
C ASP A 94 14.18 -5.23 8.67
N LEU A 95 13.14 -4.65 9.28
CA LEU A 95 12.10 -5.43 9.93
C LEU A 95 11.33 -6.31 8.93
N ALA A 96 11.09 -5.82 7.72
CA ALA A 96 10.45 -6.60 6.66
C ALA A 96 11.25 -7.88 6.36
N LYS A 97 12.57 -7.79 6.24
CA LYS A 97 13.44 -8.97 6.03
C LYS A 97 13.36 -9.94 7.19
N ASP A 98 13.36 -9.44 8.43
CA ASP A 98 13.23 -10.28 9.62
C ASP A 98 11.84 -10.95 9.72
N LEU A 99 10.82 -10.37 9.09
CA LEU A 99 9.46 -10.91 9.00
C LEU A 99 9.19 -11.66 7.69
N GLU A 100 10.25 -12.00 6.95
CA GLU A 100 10.22 -12.81 5.72
C GLU A 100 9.34 -12.20 4.62
N THR A 101 9.26 -10.86 4.55
CA THR A 101 8.71 -10.13 3.41
C THR A 101 9.75 -9.17 2.84
N ASP A 102 9.62 -8.80 1.59
CA ASP A 102 10.50 -7.87 0.90
C ASP A 102 9.79 -6.57 0.50
N VAL A 103 8.52 -6.39 0.89
CA VAL A 103 7.70 -5.23 0.50
C VAL A 103 7.39 -4.35 1.71
N VAL A 104 7.73 -3.06 1.60
CA VAL A 104 7.30 -2.01 2.54
C VAL A 104 6.51 -0.97 1.77
N THR A 105 5.20 -0.90 2.01
CA THR A 105 4.31 0.07 1.36
C THR A 105 4.35 1.41 2.07
N THR A 106 4.24 2.53 1.36
CA THR A 106 4.28 3.86 1.94
C THR A 106 3.72 4.93 1.02
N HIS A 107 3.13 5.98 1.59
CA HIS A 107 2.92 7.24 0.88
C HIS A 107 4.18 8.12 1.01
N ILE A 108 4.50 8.85 -0.03
CA ILE A 108 5.65 9.77 -0.06
C ILE A 108 5.24 11.25 -0.10
N GLY A 109 3.94 11.53 -0.04
CA GLY A 109 3.34 12.83 -0.33
C GLY A 109 2.91 12.92 -1.79
N VAL A 110 2.57 14.10 -2.26
CA VAL A 110 2.14 14.35 -3.65
C VAL A 110 3.34 14.68 -4.52
N VAL A 111 3.62 13.83 -5.51
CA VAL A 111 4.71 14.09 -6.48
C VAL A 111 4.29 15.21 -7.43
N PRO A 112 5.07 16.31 -7.52
CA PRO A 112 4.77 17.38 -8.46
C PRO A 112 4.89 16.92 -9.92
N ALA A 113 3.99 17.42 -10.77
CA ALA A 113 4.11 17.23 -12.22
C ALA A 113 5.25 18.07 -12.84
N ASP A 114 5.63 19.17 -12.19
CA ASP A 114 6.79 19.98 -12.56
C ASP A 114 8.07 19.36 -11.99
N THR A 115 8.86 18.74 -12.85
CA THR A 115 10.11 18.06 -12.50
C THR A 115 11.26 19.02 -12.16
N ASP A 116 11.13 20.32 -12.45
CA ASP A 116 12.16 21.33 -12.20
C ASP A 116 11.98 22.07 -10.87
N CYS A 117 10.89 21.78 -10.12
CA CYS A 117 10.64 22.43 -8.84
C CYS A 117 11.46 21.83 -7.69
N ASP A 118 11.64 22.63 -6.62
CA ASP A 118 12.42 22.22 -5.44
C ASP A 118 11.80 21.00 -4.73
N THR A 119 10.47 20.96 -4.63
CA THR A 119 9.75 19.84 -4.01
C THR A 119 10.07 18.50 -4.70
N PHE A 120 10.05 18.49 -6.05
CA PHE A 120 10.39 17.28 -6.81
C PHE A 120 11.82 16.82 -6.50
N ARG A 121 12.80 17.74 -6.48
CA ARG A 121 14.20 17.40 -6.17
C ARG A 121 14.38 16.87 -4.76
N ILE A 122 13.72 17.49 -3.76
CA ILE A 122 13.77 17.07 -2.36
C ILE A 122 13.23 15.65 -2.21
N MET A 123 12.06 15.36 -2.81
CA MET A 123 11.47 14.04 -2.80
C MET A 123 12.35 13.01 -3.53
N GLN A 124 12.91 13.39 -4.69
CA GLN A 124 13.80 12.54 -5.47
C GLN A 124 15.06 12.14 -4.69
N GLU A 125 15.71 13.08 -4.01
CA GLU A 125 16.90 12.80 -3.19
C GLU A 125 16.58 11.82 -2.06
N ALA A 126 15.49 12.03 -1.32
CA ALA A 126 15.06 11.17 -0.23
C ALA A 126 14.68 9.76 -0.72
N CYS A 127 13.86 9.68 -1.77
CA CYS A 127 13.42 8.39 -2.33
C CYS A 127 14.58 7.64 -3.01
N ALA A 128 15.55 8.34 -3.63
CA ALA A 128 16.75 7.70 -4.18
C ALA A 128 17.63 7.09 -3.09
N GLU A 129 17.71 7.69 -1.92
CA GLU A 129 18.43 7.12 -0.78
C GLU A 129 17.73 5.86 -0.28
N LEU A 130 16.41 5.89 -0.09
CA LEU A 130 15.63 4.74 0.33
C LEU A 130 15.63 3.61 -0.70
N ALA A 131 15.54 3.94 -1.98
CA ALA A 131 15.62 2.98 -3.08
C ALA A 131 16.97 2.23 -3.06
N ARG A 132 18.11 2.95 -2.94
CA ARG A 132 19.43 2.31 -2.82
C ARG A 132 19.58 1.46 -1.55
N TYR A 133 18.96 1.89 -0.44
CA TYR A 133 18.96 1.09 0.78
C TYR A 133 18.17 -0.20 0.59
N ALA A 134 16.98 -0.10 0.01
CA ALA A 134 16.14 -1.25 -0.31
C ALA A 134 16.86 -2.25 -1.25
N ASP A 135 17.54 -1.75 -2.30
CA ASP A 135 18.42 -2.58 -3.14
C ASP A 135 19.49 -3.32 -2.30
N SER A 136 20.09 -2.65 -1.33
CA SER A 136 21.19 -3.23 -0.53
C SER A 136 20.76 -4.35 0.42
N VAL A 137 19.48 -4.38 0.77
CA VAL A 137 18.87 -5.41 1.65
C VAL A 137 17.94 -6.36 0.89
N ASP A 138 17.89 -6.28 -0.44
CA ASP A 138 17.03 -7.09 -1.30
C ASP A 138 15.56 -6.97 -0.88
N ALA A 139 15.06 -5.73 -0.83
CA ALA A 139 13.69 -5.35 -0.48
C ALA A 139 13.17 -4.25 -1.41
N HIS A 140 11.89 -3.92 -1.28
CA HIS A 140 11.21 -2.90 -2.07
C HIS A 140 10.61 -1.82 -1.17
N PHE A 141 11.00 -0.57 -1.45
CA PHE A 141 10.32 0.62 -0.97
C PHE A 141 9.18 0.91 -1.94
N ALA A 142 7.98 0.40 -1.63
CA ALA A 142 6.83 0.38 -2.53
C ALA A 142 5.93 1.59 -2.31
N ILE A 143 6.01 2.56 -3.22
CA ILE A 143 5.24 3.80 -3.17
C ILE A 143 3.78 3.50 -3.52
N GLU A 144 2.86 3.98 -2.68
CA GLU A 144 1.44 3.80 -2.91
C GLU A 144 0.88 4.83 -3.87
N THR A 145 0.07 4.35 -4.84
CA THR A 145 -0.60 5.22 -5.82
C THR A 145 -1.76 5.98 -5.17
N GLY A 146 -2.08 7.14 -5.75
CA GLY A 146 -3.31 7.85 -5.43
C GLY A 146 -3.27 9.35 -5.44
N PRO A 147 -2.21 10.05 -4.92
CA PRO A 147 -2.23 11.51 -4.91
C PRO A 147 -2.08 12.14 -6.29
N GLU A 148 -1.27 11.54 -7.16
CA GLU A 148 -1.01 12.02 -8.52
C GLU A 148 -1.46 11.00 -9.58
N LEU A 149 -1.49 11.43 -10.84
CA LEU A 149 -1.70 10.55 -11.98
C LEU A 149 -0.56 9.53 -12.10
N SER A 150 -0.86 8.30 -12.47
CA SER A 150 0.13 7.23 -12.67
C SER A 150 1.26 7.60 -13.63
N ALA A 151 1.00 8.45 -14.63
CA ALA A 151 2.03 8.94 -15.53
C ALA A 151 3.02 9.90 -14.85
N VAL A 152 2.57 10.71 -13.87
CA VAL A 152 3.43 11.58 -13.07
C VAL A 152 4.30 10.73 -12.15
N LEU A 153 3.69 9.78 -11.42
CA LEU A 153 4.43 8.86 -10.58
C LEU A 153 5.47 8.08 -11.39
N LYS A 154 5.11 7.57 -12.58
CA LYS A 154 6.07 6.89 -13.45
C LYS A 154 7.27 7.76 -13.80
N THR A 155 7.02 9.02 -14.19
CA THR A 155 8.10 9.97 -14.51
C THR A 155 9.05 10.13 -13.31
N PHE A 156 8.52 10.21 -12.10
CA PHE A 156 9.31 10.28 -10.87
C PHE A 156 10.14 9.00 -10.65
N LEU A 157 9.51 7.84 -10.71
CA LEU A 157 10.17 6.54 -10.51
C LEU A 157 11.30 6.30 -11.51
N ASP A 158 11.10 6.67 -12.78
CA ASP A 158 12.10 6.52 -13.84
C ASP A 158 13.38 7.32 -13.52
N THR A 159 13.31 8.39 -12.70
CA THR A 159 14.49 9.17 -12.29
C THR A 159 15.33 8.51 -11.18
N LEU A 160 14.80 7.52 -10.49
CA LEU A 160 15.47 6.90 -9.33
C LEU A 160 16.45 5.80 -9.72
N HIS A 161 16.29 5.20 -10.91
CA HIS A 161 17.21 4.20 -11.49
C HIS A 161 17.58 3.07 -10.52
N SER A 162 16.62 2.50 -9.82
CA SER A 162 16.82 1.48 -8.78
C SER A 162 15.74 0.42 -8.88
N THR A 163 16.07 -0.82 -8.56
CA THR A 163 15.12 -1.93 -8.41
C THR A 163 14.51 -1.99 -7.02
N GLY A 164 15.12 -1.31 -6.04
CA GLY A 164 14.61 -1.19 -4.68
C GLY A 164 13.43 -0.24 -4.52
N VAL A 165 13.16 0.64 -5.53
CA VAL A 165 11.91 1.39 -5.57
C VAL A 165 10.86 0.62 -6.35
N ALA A 166 9.64 0.58 -5.81
CA ALA A 166 8.53 -0.17 -6.38
C ALA A 166 7.20 0.55 -6.16
N VAL A 167 6.11 -0.07 -6.55
CA VAL A 167 4.75 0.46 -6.40
C VAL A 167 3.86 -0.54 -5.67
N ASN A 168 3.14 -0.02 -4.68
CA ASN A 168 1.91 -0.59 -4.17
C ASN A 168 0.75 0.08 -4.92
N LEU A 169 0.08 -0.64 -5.82
CA LEU A 169 -0.99 -0.05 -6.61
C LEU A 169 -2.32 -0.15 -5.89
N ASP A 170 -2.85 1.00 -5.44
CA ASP A 170 -4.20 1.12 -4.92
C ASP A 170 -5.12 1.68 -6.00
N PRO A 171 -6.10 0.89 -6.52
CA PRO A 171 -7.00 1.33 -7.57
C PRO A 171 -8.03 2.34 -7.08
N ALA A 172 -8.43 2.28 -5.81
CA ALA A 172 -9.42 3.19 -5.26
C ALA A 172 -8.86 4.60 -5.04
N ASN A 173 -7.61 4.72 -4.57
CA ASN A 173 -6.96 6.02 -4.42
C ASN A 173 -6.82 6.71 -5.79
N LEU A 174 -6.56 5.95 -6.86
CA LEU A 174 -6.54 6.50 -8.23
C LEU A 174 -7.90 7.09 -8.63
N VAL A 175 -9.01 6.37 -8.43
CA VAL A 175 -10.33 6.88 -8.80
C VAL A 175 -10.85 7.93 -7.83
N MET A 176 -10.61 7.79 -6.52
CA MET A 176 -11.13 8.69 -5.48
C MET A 176 -10.39 10.03 -5.42
N VAL A 177 -9.07 10.04 -5.64
CA VAL A 177 -8.21 11.20 -5.39
C VAL A 177 -7.64 11.78 -6.68
N ALA A 178 -6.84 11.01 -7.42
CA ALA A 178 -6.19 11.48 -8.65
C ALA A 178 -7.19 11.67 -9.81
N GLY A 179 -8.26 10.89 -9.85
CA GLY A 179 -9.16 10.82 -11.00
C GLY A 179 -8.46 10.16 -12.22
N ASP A 180 -7.60 9.18 -11.94
CA ASP A 180 -6.93 8.36 -12.95
C ASP A 180 -7.68 7.04 -13.19
N ASP A 181 -7.35 6.37 -14.26
CA ASP A 181 -7.88 5.06 -14.65
C ASP A 181 -6.97 3.94 -14.11
N PRO A 182 -7.43 3.06 -13.20
CA PRO A 182 -6.62 1.98 -12.65
C PRO A 182 -6.07 1.01 -13.70
N VAL A 183 -6.81 0.73 -14.77
CA VAL A 183 -6.35 -0.14 -15.88
C VAL A 183 -5.16 0.49 -16.59
N LYS A 184 -5.27 1.76 -16.92
CA LYS A 184 -4.17 2.53 -17.52
C LYS A 184 -2.98 2.63 -16.56
N ALA A 185 -3.24 2.82 -15.28
CA ALA A 185 -2.18 2.90 -14.26
C ALA A 185 -1.39 1.59 -14.15
N VAL A 186 -2.05 0.43 -14.21
CA VAL A 186 -1.36 -0.88 -14.25
C VAL A 186 -0.37 -0.94 -15.42
N HIS A 187 -0.78 -0.55 -16.61
CA HIS A 187 0.11 -0.58 -17.79
C HIS A 187 1.22 0.47 -17.71
N ASN A 188 0.94 1.67 -17.16
CA ASN A 188 1.96 2.70 -16.98
C ASN A 188 3.05 2.26 -16.01
N LEU A 189 2.67 1.61 -14.91
CA LEU A 189 3.53 1.28 -13.77
C LEU A 189 3.99 -0.19 -13.75
N LYS A 190 3.75 -0.95 -14.82
CA LYS A 190 3.94 -2.41 -14.90
C LYS A 190 5.32 -2.91 -14.45
N GLU A 191 6.36 -2.10 -14.60
CA GLU A 191 7.75 -2.45 -14.26
C GLU A 191 8.05 -2.26 -12.77
N TYR A 192 7.13 -1.59 -12.03
CA TYR A 192 7.30 -1.21 -10.64
C TYR A 192 6.34 -1.92 -9.68
N ILE A 193 5.21 -2.49 -10.17
CA ILE A 193 4.16 -3.07 -9.31
C ILE A 193 4.67 -4.34 -8.65
N VAL A 194 4.82 -4.33 -7.33
CA VAL A 194 5.19 -5.49 -6.49
C VAL A 194 4.08 -5.89 -5.53
N HIS A 195 3.15 -4.98 -5.25
CA HIS A 195 2.01 -5.20 -4.35
C HIS A 195 0.80 -4.42 -4.84
N THR A 196 -0.41 -4.87 -4.46
CA THR A 196 -1.64 -4.14 -4.80
C THR A 196 -2.62 -4.17 -3.64
N HIS A 197 -3.40 -3.10 -3.51
CA HIS A 197 -4.60 -3.10 -2.69
C HIS A 197 -5.84 -3.52 -3.47
N ALA A 198 -6.79 -4.08 -2.76
CA ALA A 198 -8.16 -4.27 -3.18
C ALA A 198 -9.03 -3.36 -2.30
N LYS A 199 -9.29 -2.18 -2.80
CA LYS A 199 -10.07 -1.11 -2.18
C LYS A 199 -10.98 -0.52 -3.24
N ASP A 200 -12.14 -0.01 -2.88
CA ASP A 200 -13.09 0.59 -3.80
C ASP A 200 -13.69 1.86 -3.23
N GLY A 201 -14.12 2.73 -4.08
CA GLY A 201 -14.71 3.99 -3.69
C GLY A 201 -15.08 4.86 -4.87
N ARG A 202 -15.45 6.10 -4.58
CA ARG A 202 -15.94 7.05 -5.56
C ARG A 202 -15.48 8.47 -5.23
N MET A 203 -15.06 9.22 -6.25
CA MET A 203 -14.87 10.65 -6.13
C MET A 203 -16.22 11.37 -6.10
N LEU A 204 -16.44 12.20 -5.09
CA LEU A 204 -17.64 13.05 -4.99
C LEU A 204 -17.39 14.44 -5.55
N ARG A 205 -16.18 14.96 -5.35
CA ARG A 205 -15.72 16.24 -5.92
C ARG A 205 -14.21 16.27 -6.07
N ARG A 206 -13.72 16.98 -7.06
CA ARG A 206 -12.27 17.16 -7.23
C ARG A 206 -11.75 18.20 -6.25
N VAL A 207 -10.65 17.89 -5.58
CA VAL A 207 -9.90 18.80 -4.71
C VAL A 207 -8.42 18.73 -5.07
N ASN A 208 -7.61 19.68 -4.54
CA ASN A 208 -6.16 19.53 -4.63
C ASN A 208 -5.72 18.37 -3.71
N PRO A 209 -5.07 17.29 -4.24
CA PRO A 209 -4.61 16.17 -3.44
C PRO A 209 -3.72 16.56 -2.25
N GLU A 210 -2.91 17.62 -2.37
CA GLU A 210 -2.09 18.11 -1.27
C GLU A 210 -2.91 18.42 0.00
N THR A 211 -4.15 18.91 -0.16
CA THR A 211 -5.01 19.22 0.99
C THR A 211 -5.47 18.00 1.75
N ILE A 212 -5.54 16.85 1.09
CA ILE A 212 -5.85 15.54 1.69
C ILE A 212 -4.64 15.05 2.49
N TYR A 213 -3.48 14.97 1.84
CA TYR A 213 -2.27 14.37 2.40
C TYR A 213 -1.54 15.25 3.43
N ASN A 214 -1.75 16.56 3.45
CA ASN A 214 -1.22 17.45 4.48
C ASN A 214 -2.20 17.70 5.65
N GLY A 215 -3.39 17.09 5.62
CA GLY A 215 -4.39 17.19 6.68
C GLY A 215 -5.09 18.54 6.80
N THR A 216 -5.05 19.37 5.74
CA THR A 216 -5.71 20.69 5.75
C THR A 216 -7.14 20.66 5.20
N LEU A 217 -7.56 19.52 4.67
CA LEU A 217 -8.91 19.34 4.15
C LEU A 217 -9.94 19.33 5.30
N ASP A 218 -11.01 20.11 5.16
CA ASP A 218 -12.19 19.97 6.00
C ASP A 218 -13.01 18.75 5.52
N PHE A 219 -12.98 17.67 6.28
CA PHE A 219 -13.72 16.44 5.99
C PHE A 219 -15.23 16.54 6.24
N ALA A 220 -15.76 17.68 6.74
CA ALA A 220 -17.22 17.91 6.80
C ALA A 220 -17.87 17.82 5.41
N GLU A 221 -17.11 18.12 4.35
CA GLU A 221 -17.48 17.89 2.96
C GLU A 221 -16.47 16.95 2.30
N ALA A 222 -16.53 15.67 2.64
CA ALA A 222 -15.63 14.67 2.11
C ALA A 222 -15.56 14.69 0.56
N PRO A 223 -14.37 14.75 -0.06
CA PRO A 223 -14.22 14.78 -1.51
C PRO A 223 -14.47 13.44 -2.17
N PHE A 224 -14.44 12.38 -1.40
CA PHE A 224 -14.63 10.99 -1.84
C PHE A 224 -15.34 10.17 -0.76
N ILE A 225 -15.75 8.98 -1.15
CA ILE A 225 -16.31 7.97 -0.24
C ILE A 225 -15.68 6.62 -0.57
N GLU A 226 -15.16 5.92 0.45
CA GLU A 226 -14.79 4.53 0.37
C GLU A 226 -16.04 3.65 0.47
N LEU A 227 -16.15 2.66 -0.40
CA LEU A 227 -17.28 1.75 -0.52
C LEU A 227 -16.82 0.28 -0.43
N PRO A 228 -17.72 -0.65 -0.05
CA PRO A 228 -17.41 -2.08 -0.18
C PRO A 228 -17.04 -2.44 -1.62
N LEU A 229 -16.14 -3.42 -1.78
CA LEU A 229 -15.64 -3.84 -3.09
C LEU A 229 -16.78 -4.17 -4.06
N GLY A 230 -16.68 -3.65 -5.27
CA GLY A 230 -17.66 -3.79 -6.33
C GLY A 230 -18.84 -2.81 -6.24
N GLN A 231 -18.83 -1.87 -5.29
CA GLN A 231 -19.87 -0.84 -5.14
C GLN A 231 -19.37 0.57 -5.47
N GLY A 232 -18.07 0.72 -5.70
CA GLY A 232 -17.44 1.96 -6.12
C GLY A 232 -17.29 2.08 -7.64
N ASP A 233 -16.29 2.86 -8.06
CA ASP A 233 -16.03 3.17 -9.45
C ASP A 233 -14.81 2.41 -10.03
N VAL A 234 -14.21 1.47 -9.26
CA VAL A 234 -13.15 0.58 -9.76
C VAL A 234 -13.75 -0.53 -10.61
N ASP A 235 -13.39 -0.61 -11.89
CA ASP A 235 -13.72 -1.75 -12.76
C ASP A 235 -12.81 -2.94 -12.43
N PHE A 236 -13.15 -3.70 -11.38
CA PHE A 236 -12.35 -4.85 -10.94
C PHE A 236 -12.12 -5.91 -12.03
N PRO A 237 -13.12 -6.31 -12.86
CA PRO A 237 -12.86 -7.22 -13.96
C PRO A 237 -11.76 -6.73 -14.90
N ALA A 238 -11.81 -5.47 -15.33
CA ALA A 238 -10.81 -4.88 -16.21
C ALA A 238 -9.46 -4.69 -15.49
N TYR A 239 -9.46 -4.26 -14.23
CA TYR A 239 -8.29 -4.09 -13.39
C TYR A 239 -7.52 -5.41 -13.18
N LEU A 240 -8.22 -6.50 -12.81
CA LEU A 240 -7.62 -7.82 -12.63
C LEU A 240 -7.09 -8.39 -13.95
N SER A 241 -7.78 -8.14 -15.06
CA SER A 241 -7.28 -8.51 -16.39
C SER A 241 -5.97 -7.80 -16.70
N ALA A 242 -5.87 -6.48 -16.44
CA ALA A 242 -4.66 -5.71 -16.67
C ALA A 242 -3.49 -6.19 -15.79
N LEU A 243 -3.73 -6.52 -14.53
CA LEU A 243 -2.71 -7.11 -13.65
C LEU A 243 -2.20 -8.46 -14.19
N ASN A 244 -3.11 -9.30 -14.69
CA ASN A 244 -2.74 -10.57 -15.32
C ASN A 244 -1.93 -10.35 -16.60
N ASP A 245 -2.28 -9.36 -17.43
CA ASP A 245 -1.60 -9.06 -18.68
C ASP A 245 -0.14 -8.65 -18.49
N ILE A 246 0.16 -8.00 -17.36
CA ILE A 246 1.54 -7.65 -16.97
C ILE A 246 2.28 -8.78 -16.23
N GLY A 247 1.62 -9.93 -15.98
CA GLY A 247 2.20 -11.07 -15.31
C GLY A 247 2.27 -10.95 -13.78
N TYR A 248 1.49 -10.07 -13.15
CA TYR A 248 1.41 -9.99 -11.70
C TYR A 248 0.85 -11.29 -11.10
N THR A 249 1.47 -11.78 -10.03
CA THR A 249 1.08 -13.04 -9.35
C THR A 249 0.97 -12.89 -7.83
N GLY A 250 1.05 -11.65 -7.33
CA GLY A 250 1.08 -11.34 -5.90
C GLY A 250 -0.29 -11.34 -5.23
N TYR A 251 -0.37 -10.59 -4.16
CA TYR A 251 -1.57 -10.47 -3.34
C TYR A 251 -2.47 -9.33 -3.80
N LEU A 252 -3.78 -9.59 -3.78
CA LEU A 252 -4.81 -8.56 -3.78
C LEU A 252 -5.15 -8.29 -2.32
N THR A 253 -4.51 -7.30 -1.72
CA THR A 253 -4.61 -7.03 -0.28
C THR A 253 -5.80 -6.14 0.00
N ILE A 254 -6.83 -6.70 0.65
CA ILE A 254 -8.03 -5.97 1.02
C ILE A 254 -7.66 -4.91 2.07
N GLU A 255 -7.97 -3.66 1.75
CA GLU A 255 -7.91 -2.53 2.65
C GLU A 255 -9.32 -2.01 2.90
N ARG A 256 -9.72 -1.93 4.18
CA ARG A 256 -11.02 -1.42 4.59
C ARG A 256 -10.85 -0.50 5.80
N GLU A 257 -10.90 0.81 5.55
CA GLU A 257 -10.62 1.82 6.59
C GLU A 257 -11.87 2.30 7.32
N VAL A 258 -13.04 2.20 6.68
CA VAL A 258 -14.32 2.69 7.20
C VAL A 258 -15.35 1.57 7.34
N GLY A 259 -16.54 1.89 7.80
CA GLY A 259 -17.63 0.92 8.03
C GLY A 259 -17.73 0.46 9.48
N ASP A 260 -18.93 0.03 9.88
CA ASP A 260 -19.25 -0.37 11.26
C ASP A 260 -19.03 -1.87 11.50
N ASP A 261 -18.95 -2.68 10.42
CA ASP A 261 -18.71 -4.13 10.46
C ASP A 261 -17.49 -4.51 9.61
N PRO A 262 -16.26 -4.28 10.12
CA PRO A 262 -15.03 -4.55 9.35
C PRO A 262 -14.93 -6.01 8.89
N GLU A 263 -15.29 -6.98 9.74
CA GLU A 263 -15.21 -8.40 9.37
C GLU A 263 -16.21 -8.74 8.27
N GLY A 264 -17.43 -8.24 8.36
CA GLY A 264 -18.47 -8.42 7.34
C GLY A 264 -18.06 -7.82 6.00
N ASP A 265 -17.52 -6.60 6.01
CA ASP A 265 -17.04 -5.91 4.81
C ASP A 265 -15.84 -6.66 4.16
N ILE A 266 -14.87 -7.11 4.97
CA ILE A 266 -13.73 -7.89 4.48
C ILE A 266 -14.19 -9.24 3.91
N ARG A 267 -15.16 -9.91 4.55
CA ARG A 267 -15.72 -11.17 4.04
C ARG A 267 -16.45 -10.97 2.71
N LEU A 268 -17.20 -9.88 2.55
CA LEU A 268 -17.82 -9.51 1.28
C LEU A 268 -16.75 -9.27 0.21
N ALA A 269 -15.67 -8.57 0.53
CA ALA A 269 -14.55 -8.32 -0.37
C ALA A 269 -13.87 -9.62 -0.81
N VAL A 270 -13.59 -10.54 0.11
CA VAL A 270 -13.02 -11.86 -0.22
C VAL A 270 -13.93 -12.63 -1.18
N ASN A 271 -15.23 -12.70 -0.88
CA ASN A 271 -16.19 -13.40 -1.74
C ASN A 271 -16.28 -12.78 -3.14
N PHE A 272 -16.27 -11.44 -3.21
CA PHE A 272 -16.28 -10.71 -4.47
C PHE A 272 -15.02 -11.04 -5.30
N LEU A 273 -13.82 -10.91 -4.72
CA LEU A 273 -12.58 -11.24 -5.41
C LEU A 273 -12.55 -12.71 -5.84
N GLN A 274 -12.94 -13.65 -4.97
CA GLN A 274 -12.99 -15.07 -5.31
C GLN A 274 -13.94 -15.36 -6.49
N SER A 275 -15.00 -14.62 -6.65
CA SER A 275 -15.92 -14.77 -7.78
C SER A 275 -15.31 -14.33 -9.12
N LEU A 276 -14.29 -13.45 -9.09
CA LEU A 276 -13.62 -12.91 -10.27
C LEU A 276 -12.35 -13.70 -10.63
N ILE A 277 -11.61 -14.22 -9.63
CA ILE A 277 -10.30 -14.86 -9.85
C ILE A 277 -10.37 -16.37 -10.15
N ARG A 278 -11.48 -17.02 -9.88
CA ARG A 278 -11.70 -18.46 -10.09
C ARG A 278 -11.99 -18.87 -11.52
#